data_91a44ba8d4fe5842bbc89547fc73615e
#
_entry.id   91a44ba8d4fe5842bbc89547fc73615e
#
_cell.length_a   1.000
_cell.length_b   1.000
_cell.length_c   1.000
_cell.angle_alpha   90.00
_cell.angle_beta   90.00
_cell.angle_gamma   90.00
#
_symmetry.space_group_name_H-M   'P 1'
#
loop_
_entity.id
_entity.type
_entity.pdbx_description
1 polymer ?
#
loop_
_entity_poly.entity_id
_entity_poly.type
_entity_poly.pdbx_seq_one_letter_code
_entity_poly.pdbx_strand_id
1 'polypeptide(L)'
;YVQESISKIPKILEELAGLELEPPRWHFIGQLQRNKAKPVAAHFDLVETVDRAALGAELDRRAAEAGRSLEVLLQVNLSGEPQKGGVDPEALPALLAASRAWSQLRAIGLMTVPAAASDPEASRPAFARLRALRDALRDAEGGQALRELSMGMSADFEVAIEEGATIIRVGTALFGARAP
;
A
#
# COMPACT_ATOMS: atom_id res chain seq x y z
N TYR A 1 -0.55 -12.77 -6.72
CA TYR A 1 -0.63 -13.63 -5.53
C TYR A 1 0.73 -13.71 -4.84
N VAL A 2 0.77 -13.84 -3.49
CA VAL A 2 2.02 -13.81 -2.69
C VAL A 2 3.06 -14.81 -3.22
N GLN A 3 2.68 -16.07 -3.46
CA GLN A 3 3.60 -17.09 -3.94
C GLN A 3 4.16 -16.80 -5.33
N GLU A 4 3.33 -16.33 -6.23
CA GLU A 4 3.74 -15.96 -7.58
C GLU A 4 4.75 -14.79 -7.56
N SER A 5 4.49 -13.77 -6.76
CA SER A 5 5.42 -12.63 -6.62
C SER A 5 6.77 -13.08 -6.08
N ILE A 6 6.78 -13.88 -5.01
CA ILE A 6 8.01 -14.38 -4.39
C ILE A 6 8.84 -15.25 -5.36
N SER A 7 8.19 -16.06 -6.19
CA SER A 7 8.93 -16.88 -7.18
C SER A 7 9.56 -16.06 -8.31
N LYS A 8 9.06 -14.85 -8.57
CA LYS A 8 9.58 -13.95 -9.62
C LYS A 8 10.73 -13.06 -9.11
N ILE A 9 10.73 -12.68 -7.82
CA ILE A 9 11.72 -11.77 -7.24
C ILE A 9 13.17 -12.21 -7.52
N PRO A 10 13.59 -13.46 -7.25
CA PRO A 10 14.98 -13.86 -7.49
C PRO A 10 15.40 -13.76 -8.94
N LYS A 11 14.53 -14.11 -9.88
CA LYS A 11 14.80 -14.03 -11.32
C LYS A 11 15.01 -12.59 -11.79
N ILE A 12 14.15 -11.68 -11.32
CA ILE A 12 14.24 -10.25 -11.66
C ILE A 12 15.54 -9.67 -11.08
N LEU A 13 15.90 -10.03 -9.84
CA LEU A 13 17.15 -9.56 -9.23
C LEU A 13 18.38 -10.07 -9.99
N GLU A 14 18.38 -11.31 -10.47
CA GLU A 14 19.45 -11.87 -11.29
C GLU A 14 19.56 -11.13 -12.63
N GLU A 15 18.44 -10.88 -13.31
CA GLU A 15 18.43 -10.12 -14.57
C GLU A 15 18.94 -8.68 -14.38
N LEU A 16 18.50 -7.99 -13.31
CA LEU A 16 18.96 -6.63 -13.01
C LEU A 16 20.44 -6.58 -12.66
N ALA A 17 20.95 -7.55 -11.91
CA ALA A 17 22.36 -7.67 -11.59
C ALA A 17 23.21 -7.86 -12.86
N GLY A 18 22.73 -8.65 -13.83
CA GLY A 18 23.38 -8.82 -15.13
C GLY A 18 23.41 -7.55 -15.98
N LEU A 19 22.54 -6.59 -15.70
CA LEU A 19 22.46 -5.27 -16.34
C LEU A 19 23.13 -4.15 -15.53
N GLU A 20 23.77 -4.48 -14.41
CA GLU A 20 24.36 -3.51 -13.46
C GLU A 20 23.35 -2.45 -12.97
N LEU A 21 22.06 -2.84 -12.83
CA LEU A 21 20.99 -1.97 -12.33
C LEU A 21 20.74 -2.19 -10.84
N GLU A 22 20.40 -1.10 -10.14
CA GLU A 22 20.03 -1.16 -8.74
C GLU A 22 18.75 -1.99 -8.53
N PRO A 23 18.67 -2.78 -7.45
CA PRO A 23 17.47 -3.56 -7.16
C PRO A 23 16.30 -2.65 -6.83
N PRO A 24 15.08 -2.96 -7.31
CA PRO A 24 13.89 -2.18 -7.00
C PRO A 24 13.47 -2.43 -5.54
N ARG A 25 12.76 -1.47 -4.97
CA ARG A 25 11.99 -1.71 -3.74
C ARG A 25 10.72 -2.49 -4.08
N TRP A 26 10.47 -3.55 -3.32
CA TRP A 26 9.32 -4.43 -3.54
C TRP A 26 8.11 -3.97 -2.73
N HIS A 27 7.04 -3.58 -3.41
CA HIS A 27 5.79 -3.18 -2.79
C HIS A 27 4.74 -4.29 -2.93
N PHE A 28 4.09 -4.64 -1.83
CA PHE A 28 2.96 -5.55 -1.83
C PHE A 28 1.65 -4.75 -1.83
N ILE A 29 0.85 -4.91 -2.90
CA ILE A 29 -0.39 -4.15 -3.11
C ILE A 29 -1.65 -5.03 -3.13
N GLY A 30 -1.51 -6.34 -2.94
CA GLY A 30 -2.63 -7.28 -2.90
C GLY A 30 -3.33 -7.30 -1.54
N GLN A 31 -4.59 -7.76 -1.48
CA GLN A 31 -5.23 -8.05 -0.21
C GLN A 31 -4.46 -9.12 0.56
N LEU A 32 -4.01 -8.80 1.77
CA LEU A 32 -3.17 -9.68 2.56
C LEU A 32 -3.98 -10.44 3.62
N GLN A 33 -4.00 -11.77 3.47
CA GLN A 33 -4.48 -12.66 4.51
C GLN A 33 -3.41 -12.85 5.60
N ARG A 34 -3.81 -12.92 6.88
CA ARG A 34 -2.89 -13.06 8.01
C ARG A 34 -1.93 -14.26 7.88
N ASN A 35 -2.43 -15.39 7.39
CA ASN A 35 -1.64 -16.61 7.19
C ASN A 35 -0.55 -16.47 6.11
N LYS A 36 -0.58 -15.40 5.31
CA LYS A 36 0.43 -15.06 4.30
C LYS A 36 1.38 -13.93 4.73
N ALA A 37 1.24 -13.42 5.95
CA ALA A 37 2.08 -12.33 6.46
C ALA A 37 3.58 -12.72 6.54
N LYS A 38 3.90 -13.97 6.91
CA LYS A 38 5.30 -14.44 7.04
C LYS A 38 6.10 -14.27 5.74
N PRO A 39 5.68 -14.83 4.59
CA PRO A 39 6.43 -14.65 3.35
C PRO A 39 6.44 -13.19 2.85
N VAL A 40 5.40 -12.40 3.12
CA VAL A 40 5.39 -10.99 2.75
C VAL A 40 6.41 -10.20 3.57
N ALA A 41 6.45 -10.38 4.89
CA ALA A 41 7.43 -9.73 5.75
C ALA A 41 8.89 -10.07 5.39
N ALA A 42 9.15 -11.26 4.83
CA ALA A 42 10.48 -11.68 4.46
C ALA A 42 11.00 -11.09 3.12
N HIS A 43 10.10 -10.71 2.18
CA HIS A 43 10.49 -10.41 0.80
C HIS A 43 10.11 -9.03 0.30
N PHE A 44 9.21 -8.31 0.98
CA PHE A 44 8.76 -6.98 0.54
C PHE A 44 9.32 -5.89 1.43
N ASP A 45 9.43 -4.68 0.90
CA ASP A 45 9.94 -3.50 1.58
C ASP A 45 8.82 -2.57 2.04
N LEU A 46 7.70 -2.58 1.32
CA LEU A 46 6.49 -1.83 1.64
C LEU A 46 5.25 -2.71 1.47
N VAL A 47 4.34 -2.68 2.45
CA VAL A 47 3.01 -3.29 2.36
C VAL A 47 1.96 -2.19 2.36
N GLU A 48 1.24 -2.02 1.24
CA GLU A 48 0.31 -0.91 1.04
C GLU A 48 -1.14 -1.19 1.51
N THR A 49 -1.41 -2.40 2.00
CA THR A 49 -2.77 -2.91 2.22
C THR A 49 -3.07 -3.28 3.66
N VAL A 50 -2.51 -2.54 4.63
CA VAL A 50 -2.82 -2.75 6.04
C VAL A 50 -4.12 -2.04 6.39
N ASP A 51 -5.18 -2.80 6.59
CA ASP A 51 -6.54 -2.31 6.80
C ASP A 51 -7.11 -2.60 8.20
N ARG A 52 -6.35 -3.29 9.06
CA ARG A 52 -6.78 -3.67 10.42
C ARG A 52 -5.60 -3.93 11.34
N ALA A 53 -5.76 -3.60 12.61
CA ALA A 53 -4.71 -3.73 13.62
C ALA A 53 -4.17 -5.17 13.75
N ALA A 54 -5.04 -6.17 13.64
CA ALA A 54 -4.65 -7.58 13.73
C ALA A 54 -3.73 -8.03 12.57
N LEU A 55 -3.84 -7.44 11.38
CA LEU A 55 -2.92 -7.69 10.28
C LEU A 55 -1.57 -7.00 10.52
N GLY A 56 -1.59 -5.75 10.97
CA GLY A 56 -0.39 -5.01 11.32
C GLY A 56 0.41 -5.71 12.42
N ALA A 57 -0.24 -6.13 13.50
CA ALA A 57 0.40 -6.87 14.58
C ALA A 57 1.03 -8.20 14.11
N GLU A 58 0.38 -8.93 13.20
CA GLU A 58 0.95 -10.16 12.64
C GLU A 58 2.16 -9.86 11.73
N LEU A 59 2.09 -8.82 10.89
CA LEU A 59 3.21 -8.39 10.07
C LEU A 59 4.40 -7.94 10.94
N ASP A 60 4.15 -7.17 12.00
CA ASP A 60 5.16 -6.71 12.95
C ASP A 60 5.91 -7.90 13.57
N ARG A 61 5.15 -8.87 14.09
CA ARG A 61 5.71 -10.10 14.64
C ARG A 61 6.55 -10.86 13.60
N ARG A 62 6.08 -10.98 12.36
CA ARG A 62 6.80 -11.69 11.29
C ARG A 62 8.03 -10.94 10.80
N ALA A 63 7.99 -9.62 10.79
CA ALA A 63 9.15 -8.79 10.50
C ALA A 63 10.23 -8.98 11.58
N ALA A 64 9.85 -8.97 12.86
CA ALA A 64 10.76 -9.27 13.96
C ALA A 64 11.41 -10.67 13.82
N GLU A 65 10.62 -11.70 13.52
CA GLU A 65 11.12 -13.07 13.26
C GLU A 65 12.11 -13.13 12.09
N ALA A 66 11.93 -12.27 11.09
CA ALA A 66 12.80 -12.17 9.91
C ALA A 66 14.02 -11.24 10.10
N GLY A 67 14.13 -10.58 11.26
CA GLY A 67 15.17 -9.57 11.52
C GLY A 67 15.07 -8.34 10.62
N ARG A 68 13.85 -7.97 10.18
CA ARG A 68 13.61 -6.87 9.24
C ARG A 68 12.69 -5.82 9.86
N SER A 69 12.80 -4.61 9.34
CA SER A 69 11.79 -3.56 9.52
C SER A 69 11.08 -3.31 8.19
N LEU A 70 9.77 -2.99 8.24
CA LEU A 70 8.93 -2.78 7.07
C LEU A 70 8.25 -1.42 7.15
N GLU A 71 8.08 -0.81 6.00
CA GLU A 71 7.16 0.31 5.85
C GLU A 71 5.78 -0.20 5.47
N VAL A 72 4.73 0.48 5.95
CA VAL A 72 3.35 0.12 5.61
C VAL A 72 2.53 1.36 5.31
N LEU A 73 1.54 1.20 4.42
CA LEU A 73 0.47 2.17 4.24
C LEU A 73 -0.81 1.62 4.85
N LEU A 74 -1.59 2.51 5.46
CA LEU A 74 -2.92 2.17 5.95
C LEU A 74 -3.91 2.31 4.80
N GLN A 75 -4.52 1.19 4.41
CA GLN A 75 -5.50 1.19 3.33
C GLN A 75 -6.84 1.68 3.82
N VAL A 76 -7.40 2.69 3.13
CA VAL A 76 -8.70 3.29 3.43
C VAL A 76 -9.71 2.95 2.34
N ASN A 77 -10.89 2.49 2.72
CA ASN A 77 -11.99 2.25 1.80
C ASN A 77 -12.76 3.55 1.55
N LEU A 78 -12.52 4.16 0.41
CA LEU A 78 -13.23 5.36 -0.05
C LEU A 78 -14.22 5.06 -1.19
N SER A 79 -14.35 3.80 -1.59
CA SER A 79 -15.29 3.40 -2.66
C SER A 79 -16.71 3.17 -2.15
N GLY A 80 -16.89 2.95 -0.84
CA GLY A 80 -18.15 2.49 -0.26
C GLY A 80 -18.54 1.04 -0.58
N GLU A 81 -17.64 0.30 -1.24
CA GLU A 81 -17.84 -1.09 -1.63
C GLU A 81 -17.21 -2.03 -0.58
N PRO A 82 -17.98 -2.81 0.19
CA PRO A 82 -17.44 -3.64 1.29
C PRO A 82 -16.42 -4.69 0.84
N GLN A 83 -16.50 -5.14 -0.43
CA GLN A 83 -15.59 -6.13 -1.01
C GLN A 83 -14.21 -5.57 -1.36
N LYS A 84 -14.07 -4.26 -1.44
CA LYS A 84 -12.78 -3.60 -1.65
C LYS A 84 -12.13 -3.35 -0.31
N GLY A 85 -11.20 -4.15 0.13
CA GLY A 85 -10.49 -3.98 1.40
C GLY A 85 -10.16 -2.52 1.74
N GLY A 86 -9.80 -2.29 2.98
CA GLY A 86 -9.53 -0.97 3.55
C GLY A 86 -10.35 -0.72 4.81
N VAL A 87 -9.81 0.04 5.72
CA VAL A 87 -10.50 0.51 6.91
C VAL A 87 -11.48 1.63 6.55
N ASP A 88 -12.61 1.69 7.22
CA ASP A 88 -13.51 2.83 7.07
C ASP A 88 -12.83 4.12 7.55
N PRO A 89 -13.07 5.28 6.90
CA PRO A 89 -12.43 6.54 7.27
C PRO A 89 -12.60 6.91 8.74
N GLU A 90 -13.74 6.60 9.33
CA GLU A 90 -14.05 6.87 10.74
C GLU A 90 -13.24 6.00 11.71
N ALA A 91 -12.82 4.80 11.27
CA ALA A 91 -11.99 3.88 12.07
C ALA A 91 -10.48 4.06 11.83
N LEU A 92 -10.08 4.87 10.84
CA LEU A 92 -8.68 5.11 10.51
C LEU A 92 -7.85 5.70 11.68
N PRO A 93 -8.34 6.65 12.50
CA PRO A 93 -7.60 7.14 13.66
C PRO A 93 -7.29 6.04 14.68
N ALA A 94 -8.22 5.11 14.89
CA ALA A 94 -8.00 3.96 15.78
C ALA A 94 -6.94 2.99 15.23
N LEU A 95 -6.91 2.76 13.92
CA LEU A 95 -5.88 1.95 13.28
C LEU A 95 -4.49 2.63 13.38
N LEU A 96 -4.42 3.94 13.18
CA LEU A 96 -3.18 4.69 13.37
C LEU A 96 -2.71 4.63 14.84
N ALA A 97 -3.61 4.78 15.81
CA ALA A 97 -3.27 4.64 17.21
C ALA A 97 -2.73 3.23 17.54
N ALA A 98 -3.33 2.18 16.98
CA ALA A 98 -2.86 0.80 17.13
C ALA A 98 -1.46 0.59 16.52
N SER A 99 -1.11 1.29 15.45
CA SER A 99 0.20 1.17 14.78
C SER A 99 1.36 1.63 15.66
N ARG A 100 1.11 2.41 16.70
CA ARG A 100 2.14 2.86 17.66
C ARG A 100 2.74 1.72 18.49
N ALA A 101 2.03 0.61 18.60
CA ALA A 101 2.51 -0.59 19.29
C ALA A 101 3.41 -1.46 18.39
N TRP A 102 3.53 -1.18 17.10
CA TRP A 102 4.37 -1.96 16.20
C TRP A 102 5.83 -1.52 16.33
N SER A 103 6.70 -2.49 16.54
CA SER A 103 8.13 -2.25 16.78
C SER A 103 8.97 -2.36 15.50
N GLN A 104 8.54 -3.16 14.55
CA GLN A 104 9.20 -3.42 13.28
C GLN A 104 8.45 -2.85 12.07
N LEU A 105 7.23 -2.34 12.27
CA LEU A 105 6.47 -1.69 11.22
C LEU A 105 6.41 -0.19 11.44
N ARG A 106 6.57 0.57 10.36
CA ARG A 106 6.39 2.01 10.33
C ARG A 106 5.27 2.39 9.37
N ALA A 107 4.17 2.93 9.88
CA ALA A 107 3.12 3.51 9.05
C ALA A 107 3.63 4.84 8.46
N ILE A 108 3.79 4.89 7.13
CA ILE A 108 4.38 6.04 6.42
C ILE A 108 3.38 6.81 5.55
N GLY A 109 2.14 6.33 5.42
CA GLY A 109 1.15 6.97 4.58
C GLY A 109 -0.15 6.21 4.50
N LEU A 110 -0.99 6.66 3.57
CA LEU A 110 -2.31 6.09 3.28
C LEU A 110 -2.38 5.55 1.85
N MET A 111 -3.26 4.58 1.63
CA MET A 111 -3.52 4.01 0.32
C MET A 111 -5.02 3.89 0.08
N THR A 112 -5.48 4.11 -1.16
CA THR A 112 -6.85 3.79 -1.57
C THR A 112 -6.91 3.24 -2.99
N VAL A 113 -7.98 2.48 -3.24
CA VAL A 113 -8.40 2.05 -4.59
C VAL A 113 -9.84 2.53 -4.76
N PRO A 114 -10.08 3.61 -5.52
CA PRO A 114 -11.43 4.12 -5.73
C PRO A 114 -12.30 3.13 -6.54
N ALA A 115 -13.60 3.44 -6.66
CA ALA A 115 -14.47 2.72 -7.57
C ALA A 115 -13.96 2.84 -9.00
N ALA A 116 -14.06 1.75 -9.78
CA ALA A 116 -13.69 1.80 -11.18
C ALA A 116 -14.65 2.73 -11.95
N ALA A 117 -14.10 3.64 -12.74
CA ALA A 117 -14.86 4.54 -13.57
C ALA A 117 -14.22 4.64 -14.96
N SER A 118 -15.03 4.97 -15.96
CA SER A 118 -14.55 5.25 -17.33
C SER A 118 -13.95 6.65 -17.47
N ASP A 119 -14.41 7.59 -16.64
CA ASP A 119 -13.90 8.95 -16.56
C ASP A 119 -12.87 9.03 -15.43
N PRO A 120 -11.59 9.37 -15.71
CA PRO A 120 -10.55 9.55 -14.68
C PRO A 120 -10.95 10.59 -13.61
N GLU A 121 -11.66 11.64 -13.98
CA GLU A 121 -12.10 12.70 -13.08
C GLU A 121 -13.07 12.21 -11.99
N ALA A 122 -13.76 11.10 -12.22
CA ALA A 122 -14.64 10.49 -11.22
C ALA A 122 -13.86 9.99 -9.97
N SER A 123 -12.55 9.75 -10.08
CA SER A 123 -11.68 9.35 -8.97
C SER A 123 -11.21 10.54 -8.10
N ARG A 124 -11.26 11.78 -8.63
CA ARG A 124 -10.74 12.99 -7.97
C ARG A 124 -11.28 13.20 -6.55
N PRO A 125 -12.60 13.07 -6.28
CA PRO A 125 -13.12 13.26 -4.93
C PRO A 125 -12.54 12.27 -3.92
N ALA A 126 -12.28 11.02 -4.31
CA ALA A 126 -11.66 10.02 -3.45
C ALA A 126 -10.20 10.35 -3.16
N PHE A 127 -9.45 10.80 -4.16
CA PHE A 127 -8.05 11.21 -4.00
C PHE A 127 -7.91 12.45 -3.11
N ALA A 128 -8.71 13.48 -3.35
CA ALA A 128 -8.76 14.67 -2.49
C ALA A 128 -9.13 14.31 -1.04
N ARG A 129 -10.08 13.37 -0.85
CA ARG A 129 -10.46 12.89 0.49
C ARG A 129 -9.34 12.14 1.17
N LEU A 130 -8.58 11.28 0.45
CA LEU A 130 -7.43 10.57 1.02
C LEU A 130 -6.36 11.56 1.49
N ARG A 131 -6.05 12.57 0.68
CA ARG A 131 -5.12 13.64 1.05
C ARG A 131 -5.58 14.37 2.32
N ALA A 132 -6.85 14.79 2.37
CA ALA A 132 -7.40 15.48 3.54
C ALA A 132 -7.34 14.60 4.81
N LEU A 133 -7.60 13.30 4.71
CA LEU A 133 -7.47 12.37 5.84
C LEU A 133 -6.02 12.27 6.31
N ARG A 134 -5.03 12.15 5.39
CA ARG A 134 -3.61 12.14 5.76
C ARG A 134 -3.22 13.43 6.48
N ASP A 135 -3.59 14.58 5.92
CA ASP A 135 -3.22 15.88 6.47
C ASP A 135 -3.82 16.08 7.86
N ALA A 136 -5.07 15.73 8.07
CA ALA A 136 -5.71 15.78 9.38
C ALA A 136 -5.05 14.84 10.41
N LEU A 137 -4.57 13.68 9.98
CA LEU A 137 -3.91 12.72 10.86
C LEU A 137 -2.45 13.09 11.18
N ARG A 138 -1.78 13.87 10.35
CA ARG A 138 -0.38 14.27 10.58
C ARG A 138 -0.21 15.08 11.85
N ASP A 139 -1.23 15.81 12.26
CA ASP A 139 -1.23 16.60 13.51
C ASP A 139 -1.56 15.72 14.73
N ALA A 140 -2.04 14.50 14.53
CA ALA A 140 -2.30 13.55 15.59
C ALA A 140 -1.01 12.87 16.07
N GLU A 141 -1.01 12.40 17.31
CA GLU A 141 0.11 11.63 17.85
C GLU A 141 0.32 10.32 17.04
N GLY A 142 1.53 10.15 16.54
CA GLY A 142 1.91 9.03 15.65
C GLY A 142 1.67 9.30 14.16
N GLY A 143 1.04 10.41 13.78
CA GLY A 143 0.75 10.78 12.41
C GLY A 143 1.88 11.47 11.66
N GLN A 144 2.89 11.98 12.35
CA GLN A 144 3.97 12.79 11.75
C GLN A 144 4.76 12.07 10.66
N ALA A 145 4.77 10.74 10.67
CA ALA A 145 5.41 9.91 9.66
C ALA A 145 4.58 9.73 8.38
N LEU A 146 3.28 10.08 8.37
CA LEU A 146 2.38 9.88 7.23
C LEU A 146 2.70 10.87 6.10
N ARG A 147 3.61 10.50 5.22
CA ARG A 147 4.06 11.32 4.08
C ARG A 147 3.45 10.84 2.77
N GLU A 148 3.30 9.53 2.62
CA GLU A 148 2.98 8.90 1.36
C GLU A 148 1.47 8.84 1.11
N LEU A 149 1.09 9.00 -0.17
CA LEU A 149 -0.25 8.78 -0.69
C LEU A 149 -0.15 7.83 -1.88
N SER A 150 -0.51 6.57 -1.67
CA SER A 150 -0.60 5.60 -2.77
C SER A 150 -2.01 5.60 -3.34
N MET A 151 -2.15 6.19 -4.51
CA MET A 151 -3.41 6.31 -5.23
C MET A 151 -3.13 6.55 -6.71
N GLY A 152 -4.10 6.22 -7.58
CA GLY A 152 -3.94 6.31 -9.03
C GLY A 152 -3.40 5.03 -9.66
N MET A 153 -4.08 4.59 -10.71
CA MET A 153 -3.73 3.45 -11.55
C MET A 153 -3.63 3.90 -13.01
N SER A 154 -3.42 2.98 -13.93
CA SER A 154 -3.22 3.28 -15.37
C SER A 154 -4.28 4.19 -15.99
N ALA A 155 -5.51 4.21 -15.45
CA ALA A 155 -6.61 4.99 -15.99
C ALA A 155 -6.73 6.40 -15.40
N ASP A 156 -6.19 6.65 -14.20
CA ASP A 156 -6.46 7.87 -13.42
C ASP A 156 -5.24 8.42 -12.67
N PHE A 157 -4.02 7.95 -12.99
CA PHE A 157 -2.81 8.37 -12.28
C PHE A 157 -2.49 9.87 -12.44
N GLU A 158 -2.85 10.48 -13.56
CA GLU A 158 -2.63 11.93 -13.79
C GLU A 158 -3.46 12.74 -12.79
N VAL A 159 -4.74 12.41 -12.65
CA VAL A 159 -5.63 13.02 -11.66
C VAL A 159 -5.13 12.78 -10.22
N ALA A 160 -4.61 11.58 -9.95
CA ALA A 160 -4.03 11.27 -8.66
C ALA A 160 -2.79 12.12 -8.35
N ILE A 161 -1.92 12.37 -9.33
CA ILE A 161 -0.74 13.24 -9.20
C ILE A 161 -1.17 14.68 -8.89
N GLU A 162 -2.16 15.21 -9.59
CA GLU A 162 -2.73 16.55 -9.32
C GLU A 162 -3.28 16.65 -7.90
N GLU A 163 -3.86 15.56 -7.38
CA GLU A 163 -4.34 15.47 -6.00
C GLU A 163 -3.25 15.11 -4.97
N GLY A 164 -1.97 15.04 -5.39
CA GLY A 164 -0.82 14.90 -4.51
C GLY A 164 -0.39 13.46 -4.24
N ALA A 165 -0.67 12.52 -5.15
CA ALA A 165 -0.11 11.16 -5.05
C ALA A 165 1.42 11.20 -5.02
N THR A 166 2.00 10.42 -4.13
CA THR A 166 3.45 10.19 -4.05
C THR A 166 3.84 8.83 -4.60
N ILE A 167 2.87 7.91 -4.68
CA ILE A 167 3.01 6.57 -5.25
C ILE A 167 1.82 6.34 -6.19
N ILE A 168 2.10 5.99 -7.44
CA ILE A 168 1.10 5.54 -8.43
C ILE A 168 1.35 4.07 -8.80
N ARG A 169 0.30 3.36 -9.22
CA ARG A 169 0.35 1.92 -9.49
C ARG A 169 0.00 1.63 -10.95
N VAL A 170 0.98 1.79 -11.83
CA VAL A 170 0.79 1.66 -13.27
C VAL A 170 1.07 0.21 -13.70
N GLY A 171 0.06 -0.47 -14.21
CA GLY A 171 0.15 -1.84 -14.70
C GLY A 171 -0.18 -1.93 -16.19
N THR A 172 -1.45 -1.83 -16.55
CA THR A 172 -1.94 -2.02 -17.92
C THR A 172 -1.31 -1.07 -18.95
N ALA A 173 -0.97 0.16 -18.55
CA ALA A 173 -0.30 1.11 -19.44
C ALA A 173 1.16 0.71 -19.77
N LEU A 174 1.82 -0.08 -18.91
CA LEU A 174 3.19 -0.55 -19.14
C LEU A 174 3.23 -1.95 -19.74
N PHE A 175 2.38 -2.85 -19.28
CA PHE A 175 2.43 -4.29 -19.61
C PHE A 175 1.32 -4.76 -20.55
N GLY A 176 0.43 -3.85 -20.98
CA GLY A 176 -0.75 -4.20 -21.74
C GLY A 176 -1.88 -4.83 -20.89
N ALA A 177 -3.01 -5.13 -21.55
CA ALA A 177 -4.11 -5.83 -20.89
C ALA A 177 -3.68 -7.25 -20.51
N ARG A 178 -4.20 -7.74 -19.38
CA ARG A 178 -4.00 -9.16 -19.02
C ARG A 178 -4.67 -10.04 -20.09
N ALA A 179 -3.94 -11.05 -20.54
CA ALA A 179 -4.55 -12.10 -21.33
C ALA A 179 -5.68 -12.77 -20.51
N PRO A 180 -6.79 -13.12 -21.15
CA PRO A 180 -7.94 -13.76 -20.49
C PRO A 180 -7.60 -15.12 -19.88
#